data_dc9affd67a46224e05fa580581e35649
#
_entry.id   dc9affd67a46224e05fa580581e35649
#
_cell.length_a   1.000
_cell.length_b   1.000
_cell.length_c   1.000
_cell.angle_alpha   90.00
_cell.angle_beta   90.00
_cell.angle_gamma   90.00
#
_symmetry.space_group_name_H-M   'P 1'
#
loop_
_entity.id
_entity.type
_entity.pdbx_description
1 polymer ?
#
loop_
_entity_poly.entity_id
_entity_poly.type
_entity_poly.pdbx_seq_one_letter_code
_entity_poly.pdbx_strand_id
1 'polypeptide(L)'
;MRVLNPFLLLIFSICPLYSILGCHSSRKDKLLEEGEELSRKICASCHSFPDPQLLDKNTWLSHTLPKMADFIHVEGLDDPYTVSMLEKDQKPATRELQASGLSFDDWRKILEWYGHEAPATPLDRKIRPAEINMKLDLFTAKLVLKEDYPVTTMVKVDSINHGFFLGDGSAQIVYKYNGELQVADSFIVPVGITDFNRRPGGFETISMGSLKPPDSKLGKLGLTKGGLNFQVLLDSLERPVHALYKDLNQDGKDDIVISEFGFRVGDLSWYDNMGYRKYEKHILRSLPGAIRTEAYDFNKDGLVDIIALMAQGDESVLIYYNEGQGKFREERVLQFPPVFGSNYFQLVDFNNDGWMDILTTQGDNADYSMVVKSYHGIRIFSNDGKNRFEEKYFLPQYGAQKAIPADFDKDGDLDIVSIAFFPDYKRFPSESFIYWENTGDGNFNRYSFNGATAGRWLTMDAGDIDGDGDTDVVIGNAVFSAGLIPKMLREKWLQHPVSAIVLLNNLVKK
;
A
#
# COMPACT_ATOMS: atom_id res chain seq x y z
N MET A 1 -24.15 -47.56 -83.86
CA MET A 1 -25.16 -46.50 -84.08
C MET A 1 -25.23 -45.72 -82.75
N ARG A 2 -25.10 -44.41 -82.93
CA ARG A 2 -24.96 -43.46 -81.85
C ARG A 2 -26.29 -43.15 -81.15
N VAL A 3 -26.25 -43.09 -79.79
CA VAL A 3 -27.38 -42.51 -79.03
C VAL A 3 -26.78 -41.42 -78.13
N LEU A 4 -27.28 -40.19 -78.31
CA LEU A 4 -26.98 -39.00 -77.53
C LEU A 4 -27.68 -39.04 -76.16
N ASN A 5 -26.98 -38.55 -75.19
CA ASN A 5 -27.47 -38.33 -73.83
C ASN A 5 -27.68 -36.78 -73.63
N PRO A 6 -28.76 -36.25 -73.12
CA PRO A 6 -28.90 -34.86 -72.79
C PRO A 6 -28.64 -34.65 -71.28
N PHE A 7 -27.67 -33.78 -70.94
CA PHE A 7 -27.38 -33.29 -69.61
C PHE A 7 -28.47 -32.26 -69.20
N LEU A 8 -29.14 -32.57 -68.09
CA LEU A 8 -30.03 -31.65 -67.40
C LEU A 8 -29.20 -30.81 -66.40
N LEU A 9 -29.09 -29.49 -66.63
CA LEU A 9 -28.52 -28.51 -65.68
C LEU A 9 -29.54 -28.22 -64.58
N LEU A 10 -29.26 -28.66 -63.35
CA LEU A 10 -29.93 -28.19 -62.11
C LEU A 10 -29.16 -27.01 -61.55
N ILE A 11 -29.68 -25.82 -61.71
CA ILE A 11 -29.19 -24.61 -61.01
C ILE A 11 -29.70 -24.63 -59.57
N PHE A 12 -28.82 -25.00 -58.63
CA PHE A 12 -29.09 -24.80 -57.22
C PHE A 12 -28.87 -23.30 -56.88
N SER A 13 -29.97 -22.63 -56.54
CA SER A 13 -29.98 -21.30 -55.93
C SER A 13 -29.40 -21.41 -54.52
N ILE A 14 -28.13 -21.07 -54.33
CA ILE A 14 -27.54 -20.94 -53.00
C ILE A 14 -27.97 -19.61 -52.40
N CYS A 15 -28.88 -19.69 -51.47
CA CYS A 15 -29.41 -18.58 -50.68
C CYS A 15 -28.29 -17.86 -49.89
N PRO A 16 -28.30 -16.55 -49.74
CA PRO A 16 -27.28 -15.78 -49.06
C PRO A 16 -27.47 -15.82 -47.53
N LEU A 17 -27.18 -16.96 -46.89
CA LEU A 17 -27.14 -17.07 -45.41
C LEU A 17 -25.78 -16.66 -44.81
N TYR A 18 -24.76 -16.45 -45.65
CA TYR A 18 -23.42 -16.08 -45.17
C TYR A 18 -23.25 -14.59 -44.84
N SER A 19 -24.14 -13.72 -45.31
CA SER A 19 -24.01 -12.26 -45.13
C SER A 19 -24.49 -11.75 -43.75
N ILE A 20 -25.29 -12.54 -43.01
CA ILE A 20 -25.83 -12.10 -41.70
C ILE A 20 -24.85 -12.40 -40.57
N LEU A 21 -24.09 -13.50 -40.68
CA LEU A 21 -23.04 -13.85 -39.69
C LEU A 21 -21.80 -12.94 -39.79
N GLY A 22 -21.43 -12.54 -41.02
CA GLY A 22 -20.31 -11.62 -41.23
C GLY A 22 -20.56 -10.19 -40.73
N CYS A 23 -21.79 -9.69 -40.87
CA CYS A 23 -22.17 -8.35 -40.37
C CYS A 23 -22.27 -8.32 -38.82
N HIS A 24 -22.58 -9.44 -38.18
CA HIS A 24 -22.70 -9.47 -36.71
C HIS A 24 -21.30 -9.54 -36.02
N SER A 25 -20.37 -10.30 -36.57
CA SER A 25 -18.98 -10.35 -36.09
C SER A 25 -18.29 -8.97 -36.29
N SER A 26 -18.40 -8.35 -37.45
CA SER A 26 -17.79 -7.06 -37.74
C SER A 26 -18.30 -5.91 -36.85
N ARG A 27 -19.58 -5.94 -36.43
CA ARG A 27 -20.16 -4.91 -35.54
C ARG A 27 -19.68 -5.10 -34.11
N LYS A 28 -19.54 -6.33 -33.65
CA LYS A 28 -19.00 -6.65 -32.28
C LYS A 28 -17.53 -6.29 -32.22
N ASP A 29 -16.75 -6.67 -33.22
CA ASP A 29 -15.32 -6.39 -33.27
C ASP A 29 -15.05 -4.88 -33.23
N LYS A 30 -15.83 -4.11 -34.01
CA LYS A 30 -15.75 -2.63 -33.99
C LYS A 30 -16.11 -2.04 -32.62
N LEU A 31 -17.12 -2.58 -31.92
CA LEU A 31 -17.50 -2.13 -30.57
C LEU A 31 -16.35 -2.36 -29.55
N LEU A 32 -15.69 -3.49 -29.64
CA LEU A 32 -14.57 -3.83 -28.77
C LEU A 32 -13.34 -2.94 -29.07
N GLU A 33 -13.05 -2.69 -30.34
CA GLU A 33 -11.98 -1.77 -30.78
C GLU A 33 -12.22 -0.35 -30.27
N GLU A 34 -13.44 0.19 -30.42
CA GLU A 34 -13.83 1.49 -29.87
C GLU A 34 -13.72 1.52 -28.35
N GLY A 35 -14.10 0.43 -27.65
CA GLY A 35 -13.98 0.28 -26.20
C GLY A 35 -12.53 0.28 -25.72
N GLU A 36 -11.64 -0.40 -26.43
CA GLU A 36 -10.21 -0.38 -26.15
C GLU A 36 -9.61 1.02 -26.32
N GLU A 37 -9.89 1.68 -27.44
CA GLU A 37 -9.38 3.02 -27.73
C GLU A 37 -9.82 4.02 -26.66
N LEU A 38 -11.11 4.01 -26.30
CA LEU A 38 -11.67 4.84 -25.25
C LEU A 38 -11.01 4.54 -23.88
N SER A 39 -10.84 3.25 -23.54
CA SER A 39 -10.20 2.83 -22.28
C SER A 39 -8.77 3.34 -22.19
N ARG A 40 -7.98 3.16 -23.24
CA ARG A 40 -6.59 3.64 -23.27
C ARG A 40 -6.50 5.15 -23.18
N LYS A 41 -7.41 5.87 -23.81
CA LYS A 41 -7.44 7.34 -23.78
C LYS A 41 -7.88 7.89 -22.43
N ILE A 42 -8.93 7.32 -21.84
CA ILE A 42 -9.55 7.87 -20.62
C ILE A 42 -8.85 7.36 -19.36
N CYS A 43 -8.67 6.03 -19.23
CA CYS A 43 -8.11 5.46 -18.03
C CYS A 43 -6.61 5.79 -17.85
N ALA A 44 -5.87 5.96 -18.96
CA ALA A 44 -4.46 6.34 -18.89
C ALA A 44 -4.21 7.85 -18.70
N SER A 45 -5.25 8.67 -18.58
CA SER A 45 -5.09 10.13 -18.41
C SER A 45 -4.65 10.54 -16.99
N CYS A 46 -4.93 9.70 -15.97
CA CYS A 46 -4.65 10.02 -14.56
C CYS A 46 -3.59 9.10 -13.94
N HIS A 47 -3.46 7.88 -14.44
CA HIS A 47 -2.54 6.85 -13.93
C HIS A 47 -2.09 5.93 -15.07
N SER A 48 -1.19 4.97 -14.80
CA SER A 48 -0.83 3.95 -15.80
C SER A 48 -2.07 3.16 -16.21
N PHE A 49 -2.08 2.71 -17.47
CA PHE A 49 -3.24 1.99 -18.02
C PHE A 49 -3.57 0.73 -17.20
N PRO A 50 -4.82 0.59 -16.69
CA PRO A 50 -5.24 -0.57 -15.91
C PRO A 50 -5.60 -1.74 -16.83
N ASP A 51 -4.64 -2.62 -17.10
CA ASP A 51 -4.83 -3.76 -18.00
C ASP A 51 -5.97 -4.67 -17.51
N PRO A 52 -6.95 -5.02 -18.37
CA PRO A 52 -8.04 -5.95 -18.03
C PRO A 52 -7.58 -7.29 -17.47
N GLN A 53 -6.38 -7.75 -17.86
CA GLN A 53 -5.82 -9.02 -17.37
C GLN A 53 -5.44 -9.02 -15.89
N LEU A 54 -5.42 -7.87 -15.22
CA LEU A 54 -4.98 -7.76 -13.81
C LEU A 54 -6.03 -8.17 -12.79
N LEU A 55 -7.33 -8.10 -13.13
CA LEU A 55 -8.43 -8.50 -12.26
C LEU A 55 -9.42 -9.36 -13.04
N ASP A 56 -10.19 -10.19 -12.34
CA ASP A 56 -11.25 -10.95 -12.98
C ASP A 56 -12.43 -10.07 -13.43
N LYS A 57 -13.19 -10.60 -14.39
CA LYS A 57 -14.34 -9.92 -14.99
C LYS A 57 -15.34 -9.39 -13.97
N ASN A 58 -15.68 -10.20 -12.97
CA ASN A 58 -16.66 -9.79 -11.97
C ASN A 58 -16.15 -8.63 -11.14
N THR A 59 -14.87 -8.66 -10.75
CA THR A 59 -14.22 -7.57 -10.00
C THR A 59 -14.19 -6.29 -10.81
N TRP A 60 -13.84 -6.35 -12.11
CA TRP A 60 -13.90 -5.18 -12.98
C TRP A 60 -15.30 -4.59 -13.08
N LEU A 61 -16.28 -5.41 -13.48
CA LEU A 61 -17.61 -4.92 -13.84
C LEU A 61 -18.49 -4.56 -12.63
N SER A 62 -18.32 -5.25 -11.50
CA SER A 62 -19.19 -5.06 -10.32
C SER A 62 -18.59 -4.18 -9.24
N HIS A 63 -17.27 -3.91 -9.28
CA HIS A 63 -16.59 -3.20 -8.20
C HIS A 63 -15.70 -2.05 -8.71
N THR A 64 -14.70 -2.31 -9.54
CA THR A 64 -13.69 -1.32 -9.90
C THR A 64 -14.22 -0.28 -10.88
N LEU A 65 -14.77 -0.70 -12.02
CA LEU A 65 -15.26 0.23 -13.04
C LEU A 65 -16.42 1.10 -12.58
N PRO A 66 -17.43 0.61 -11.80
CA PRO A 66 -18.47 1.49 -11.26
C PRO A 66 -17.92 2.64 -10.40
N LYS A 67 -16.91 2.37 -9.58
CA LYS A 67 -16.25 3.41 -8.78
C LYS A 67 -15.42 4.37 -9.64
N MET A 68 -14.78 3.88 -10.69
CA MET A 68 -14.08 4.75 -11.65
C MET A 68 -15.06 5.64 -12.39
N ALA A 69 -16.24 5.14 -12.81
CA ALA A 69 -17.28 5.93 -13.44
C ALA A 69 -17.73 7.13 -12.58
N ASP A 70 -17.88 6.90 -11.25
CA ASP A 70 -18.17 7.97 -10.29
C ASP A 70 -17.01 8.96 -10.20
N PHE A 71 -15.77 8.47 -10.20
CA PHE A 71 -14.58 9.31 -10.10
C PHE A 71 -14.39 10.23 -11.31
N ILE A 72 -14.67 9.74 -12.51
CA ILE A 72 -14.53 10.50 -13.77
C ILE A 72 -15.83 11.21 -14.22
N HIS A 73 -16.87 11.15 -13.39
CA HIS A 73 -18.18 11.79 -13.65
C HIS A 73 -18.74 11.47 -15.05
N VAL A 74 -19.04 10.18 -15.29
CA VAL A 74 -19.70 9.74 -16.54
C VAL A 74 -21.11 10.33 -16.61
N GLU A 75 -21.44 11.02 -17.71
CA GLU A 75 -22.73 11.66 -17.90
C GLU A 75 -23.87 10.62 -18.00
N GLY A 76 -24.98 10.86 -17.31
CA GLY A 76 -26.18 10.00 -17.36
C GLY A 76 -26.15 8.77 -16.46
N LEU A 77 -25.20 8.67 -15.54
CA LEU A 77 -25.18 7.68 -14.48
C LEU A 77 -25.99 8.12 -13.25
N ASP A 78 -27.23 8.57 -13.46
CA ASP A 78 -28.19 8.83 -12.37
C ASP A 78 -28.78 7.51 -11.79
N ASP A 79 -27.99 6.45 -11.71
CA ASP A 79 -28.47 5.16 -11.21
C ASP A 79 -28.49 5.16 -9.67
N PRO A 80 -29.68 4.87 -9.06
CA PRO A 80 -29.83 4.71 -7.61
C PRO A 80 -28.91 3.67 -6.99
N TYR A 81 -28.38 2.72 -7.77
CA TYR A 81 -27.48 1.67 -7.28
C TYR A 81 -26.06 2.20 -7.00
N THR A 82 -25.57 3.13 -7.81
CA THR A 82 -24.30 3.83 -7.58
C THR A 82 -24.40 4.78 -6.40
N VAL A 83 -25.53 5.44 -6.23
CA VAL A 83 -25.81 6.37 -5.12
C VAL A 83 -25.97 5.65 -3.77
N SER A 84 -26.44 4.39 -3.74
CA SER A 84 -26.62 3.64 -2.49
C SER A 84 -25.33 3.12 -1.86
N MET A 85 -24.23 3.06 -2.62
CA MET A 85 -22.90 2.69 -2.11
C MET A 85 -22.06 3.90 -1.65
N LEU A 86 -22.48 5.11 -2.02
CA LEU A 86 -21.91 6.35 -1.51
C LEU A 86 -22.65 6.69 -0.21
N GLU A 87 -21.95 6.73 0.92
CA GLU A 87 -22.53 7.27 2.16
C GLU A 87 -23.06 8.69 1.87
N LYS A 88 -24.32 8.95 2.25
CA LYS A 88 -25.11 10.15 1.93
C LYS A 88 -24.49 11.49 2.37
N ASP A 89 -23.35 11.50 3.03
CA ASP A 89 -22.73 12.67 3.62
C ASP A 89 -21.43 13.17 2.95
N GLN A 90 -21.03 12.59 1.82
CA GLN A 90 -19.83 13.06 1.12
C GLN A 90 -20.16 14.20 0.15
N LYS A 91 -19.94 15.42 0.61
CA LYS A 91 -19.85 16.55 -0.34
C LYS A 91 -18.71 16.26 -1.32
N PRO A 92 -18.91 16.48 -2.63
CA PRO A 92 -17.83 16.30 -3.60
C PRO A 92 -16.65 17.18 -3.17
N ALA A 93 -15.46 16.60 -3.18
CA ALA A 93 -14.23 17.34 -2.96
C ALA A 93 -14.16 18.47 -3.98
N THR A 94 -13.87 19.67 -3.51
CA THR A 94 -13.88 20.92 -4.28
C THR A 94 -12.75 21.05 -5.31
N ARG A 95 -12.13 19.96 -5.72
CA ARG A 95 -11.35 19.91 -6.94
C ARG A 95 -12.29 19.41 -8.04
N GLU A 96 -12.74 20.31 -8.88
CA GLU A 96 -13.34 19.98 -10.17
C GLU A 96 -12.34 19.16 -10.97
N LEU A 97 -12.34 17.82 -10.76
CA LEU A 97 -11.90 16.91 -11.81
C LEU A 97 -12.80 17.28 -12.98
N GLN A 98 -12.23 17.83 -14.04
CA GLN A 98 -12.98 18.19 -15.23
C GLN A 98 -13.80 16.96 -15.60
N ALA A 99 -15.12 17.14 -15.69
CA ALA A 99 -16.01 16.09 -16.17
C ALA A 99 -15.37 15.52 -17.44
N SER A 100 -15.21 14.21 -17.50
CA SER A 100 -14.48 13.57 -18.60
C SER A 100 -15.14 13.82 -19.96
N GLY A 101 -16.37 14.37 -19.96
CA GLY A 101 -17.21 14.50 -21.14
C GLY A 101 -17.57 13.15 -21.77
N LEU A 102 -17.39 12.06 -20.99
CA LEU A 102 -17.65 10.71 -21.45
C LEU A 102 -19.14 10.40 -21.37
N SER A 103 -19.75 10.11 -22.50
CA SER A 103 -21.15 9.72 -22.58
C SER A 103 -21.36 8.32 -21.97
N PHE A 104 -22.58 8.04 -21.53
CA PHE A 104 -22.95 6.70 -21.07
C PHE A 104 -22.76 5.63 -22.17
N ASP A 105 -22.99 5.98 -23.44
CA ASP A 105 -22.77 5.06 -24.55
C ASP A 105 -21.29 4.71 -24.73
N ASP A 106 -20.39 5.66 -24.55
CA ASP A 106 -18.95 5.40 -24.62
C ASP A 106 -18.47 4.63 -23.40
N TRP A 107 -19.01 4.94 -22.21
CA TRP A 107 -18.76 4.16 -21.02
C TRP A 107 -19.18 2.69 -21.18
N ARG A 108 -20.33 2.44 -21.79
CA ARG A 108 -20.79 1.09 -22.10
C ARG A 108 -19.82 0.32 -23.00
N LYS A 109 -19.19 0.97 -23.98
CA LYS A 109 -18.15 0.34 -24.82
C LYS A 109 -16.93 -0.07 -24.00
N ILE A 110 -16.51 0.77 -23.06
CA ILE A 110 -15.45 0.43 -22.10
C ILE A 110 -15.82 -0.82 -21.27
N LEU A 111 -17.04 -0.85 -20.71
CA LEU A 111 -17.51 -2.02 -19.95
C LEU A 111 -17.54 -3.30 -20.80
N GLU A 112 -18.01 -3.23 -22.03
CA GLU A 112 -18.06 -4.37 -22.95
C GLU A 112 -16.65 -4.89 -23.27
N TRP A 113 -15.70 -3.98 -23.49
CA TRP A 113 -14.32 -4.35 -23.76
C TRP A 113 -13.66 -5.02 -22.53
N TYR A 114 -13.73 -4.41 -21.34
CA TYR A 114 -13.24 -5.05 -20.12
C TYR A 114 -13.93 -6.38 -19.85
N GLY A 115 -15.25 -6.46 -20.08
CA GLY A 115 -16.02 -7.69 -19.95
C GLY A 115 -15.62 -8.78 -20.93
N HIS A 116 -15.03 -8.43 -22.06
CA HIS A 116 -14.50 -9.38 -23.06
C HIS A 116 -13.08 -9.83 -22.71
N GLU A 117 -12.20 -8.88 -22.39
CA GLU A 117 -10.76 -9.13 -22.22
C GLU A 117 -10.39 -9.69 -20.84
N ALA A 118 -11.14 -9.33 -19.79
CA ALA A 118 -10.80 -9.75 -18.44
C ALA A 118 -10.98 -11.27 -18.23
N PRO A 119 -10.09 -11.91 -17.46
CA PRO A 119 -10.20 -13.33 -17.14
C PRO A 119 -11.50 -13.62 -16.37
N ALA A 120 -12.08 -14.81 -16.60
CA ALA A 120 -13.32 -15.23 -15.96
C ALA A 120 -13.20 -15.42 -14.44
N THR A 121 -12.00 -15.74 -13.96
CA THR A 121 -11.68 -15.98 -12.55
C THR A 121 -10.41 -15.25 -12.14
N PRO A 122 -10.22 -14.92 -10.85
CA PRO A 122 -8.98 -14.33 -10.37
C PRO A 122 -7.75 -15.14 -10.78
N LEU A 123 -6.68 -14.45 -11.11
CA LEU A 123 -5.43 -15.09 -11.52
C LEU A 123 -4.77 -15.78 -10.33
N ASP A 124 -4.37 -17.02 -10.49
CA ASP A 124 -3.51 -17.70 -9.53
C ASP A 124 -2.04 -17.24 -9.66
N ARG A 125 -1.28 -17.44 -8.60
CA ARG A 125 0.15 -17.15 -8.59
C ARG A 125 0.89 -17.90 -9.71
N LYS A 126 1.65 -17.16 -10.50
CA LYS A 126 2.58 -17.75 -11.49
C LYS A 126 3.79 -18.40 -10.79
N ILE A 127 4.28 -17.76 -9.74
CA ILE A 127 5.38 -18.25 -8.91
C ILE A 127 4.77 -18.97 -7.70
N ARG A 128 5.11 -20.27 -7.54
CA ARG A 128 4.79 -21.04 -6.33
C ARG A 128 6.00 -20.96 -5.41
N PRO A 129 5.94 -20.17 -4.32
CA PRO A 129 7.04 -20.13 -3.38
C PRO A 129 7.18 -21.47 -2.64
N ALA A 130 8.35 -21.72 -2.06
CA ALA A 130 8.58 -22.85 -1.17
C ALA A 130 7.52 -22.91 -0.06
N GLU A 131 7.26 -24.10 0.50
CA GLU A 131 6.38 -24.24 1.65
C GLU A 131 6.92 -23.44 2.84
N ILE A 132 6.00 -22.91 3.68
CA ILE A 132 6.38 -22.20 4.90
C ILE A 132 6.69 -23.23 5.99
N ASN A 133 7.90 -23.19 6.50
CA ASN A 133 8.26 -23.94 7.70
C ASN A 133 7.65 -23.24 8.93
N MET A 134 6.77 -23.93 9.65
CA MET A 134 6.10 -23.40 10.86
C MET A 134 6.96 -23.41 12.11
N LYS A 135 8.24 -23.77 11.98
CA LYS A 135 9.21 -23.81 13.07
C LYS A 135 10.18 -22.64 12.94
N LEU A 136 9.82 -21.50 13.51
CA LEU A 136 10.62 -20.29 13.55
C LEU A 136 11.49 -20.26 14.81
N ASP A 137 12.56 -21.06 14.82
CA ASP A 137 13.42 -21.23 16.00
C ASP A 137 14.27 -19.97 16.33
N LEU A 138 14.50 -19.11 15.33
CA LEU A 138 15.24 -17.87 15.52
C LEU A 138 14.57 -16.92 16.52
N PHE A 139 13.23 -16.96 16.66
CA PHE A 139 12.49 -16.04 17.49
C PHE A 139 11.65 -16.74 18.55
N THR A 140 11.54 -16.10 19.72
CA THR A 140 10.57 -16.44 20.76
C THR A 140 9.41 -15.45 20.75
N ALA A 141 8.19 -15.92 20.46
CA ALA A 141 7.00 -15.08 20.41
C ALA A 141 6.43 -14.78 21.81
N LYS A 142 6.19 -13.51 22.11
CA LYS A 142 5.54 -13.02 23.35
C LYS A 142 4.30 -12.20 22.98
N LEU A 143 3.18 -12.47 23.65
CA LEU A 143 1.93 -11.77 23.41
C LEU A 143 1.81 -10.52 24.29
N VAL A 144 1.44 -9.39 23.70
CA VAL A 144 0.98 -8.19 24.40
C VAL A 144 -0.54 -8.19 24.37
N LEU A 145 -1.13 -8.61 25.51
CA LEU A 145 -2.58 -8.77 25.65
C LEU A 145 -3.26 -7.44 25.95
N LYS A 146 -4.53 -7.33 25.55
CA LYS A 146 -5.41 -6.22 25.86
C LYS A 146 -6.78 -6.76 26.26
N GLU A 147 -7.50 -6.03 27.12
CA GLU A 147 -8.87 -6.40 27.53
C GLU A 147 -9.91 -6.03 26.47
N ASP A 148 -9.65 -4.99 25.67
CA ASP A 148 -10.55 -4.44 24.66
C ASP A 148 -10.13 -4.79 23.24
N TYR A 149 -10.97 -4.38 22.29
CA TYR A 149 -10.75 -4.50 20.84
C TYR A 149 -9.45 -3.82 20.40
N PRO A 150 -8.46 -4.56 19.88
CA PRO A 150 -7.19 -3.97 19.51
C PRO A 150 -7.25 -3.18 18.21
N VAL A 151 -6.77 -1.95 18.25
CA VAL A 151 -6.59 -1.08 17.08
C VAL A 151 -5.19 -0.47 17.13
N THR A 152 -4.18 -1.32 17.08
CA THR A 152 -2.78 -0.88 17.05
C THR A 152 -2.45 -0.34 15.66
N THR A 153 -2.34 0.98 15.57
CA THR A 153 -2.04 1.68 14.31
C THR A 153 -0.58 2.07 14.17
N MET A 154 0.17 2.03 15.26
CA MET A 154 1.60 2.36 15.27
C MET A 154 2.34 1.45 16.25
N VAL A 155 3.49 0.93 15.84
CA VAL A 155 4.53 0.41 16.71
C VAL A 155 5.87 1.05 16.34
N LYS A 156 6.72 1.33 17.34
CA LYS A 156 8.05 1.92 17.16
C LYS A 156 9.01 1.37 18.18
N VAL A 157 10.09 0.73 17.74
CA VAL A 157 11.13 0.25 18.63
C VAL A 157 12.01 1.40 19.13
N ASP A 158 12.36 1.39 20.40
CA ASP A 158 13.28 2.33 21.07
C ASP A 158 14.54 1.56 21.50
N SER A 159 15.39 1.18 20.55
CA SER A 159 16.63 0.42 20.83
C SER A 159 17.60 1.16 21.74
N ILE A 160 17.50 2.50 21.86
CA ILE A 160 18.37 3.28 22.76
C ILE A 160 18.02 3.05 24.22
N ASN A 161 16.72 2.91 24.53
CA ASN A 161 16.25 2.71 25.90
C ASN A 161 15.66 1.30 26.12
N HIS A 162 15.89 0.39 25.21
CA HIS A 162 15.44 -0.99 25.21
C HIS A 162 13.95 -1.11 25.54
N GLY A 163 13.14 -1.21 24.47
CA GLY A 163 11.70 -1.26 24.58
C GLY A 163 11.02 -0.82 23.28
N PHE A 164 9.74 -0.52 23.35
CA PHE A 164 8.98 -0.05 22.18
C PHE A 164 7.78 0.81 22.58
N PHE A 165 7.26 1.55 21.61
CA PHE A 165 6.01 2.29 21.71
C PHE A 165 4.93 1.56 20.94
N LEU A 166 3.72 1.51 21.49
CA LEU A 166 2.52 0.94 20.89
C LEU A 166 1.40 1.98 20.90
N GLY A 167 0.98 2.43 19.74
CA GLY A 167 -0.09 3.40 19.56
C GLY A 167 -1.44 2.72 19.31
N ASP A 168 -2.39 2.93 20.22
CA ASP A 168 -3.79 2.54 20.01
C ASP A 168 -4.55 3.68 19.35
N GLY A 169 -4.90 3.48 18.08
CA GLY A 169 -5.54 4.53 17.26
C GLY A 169 -6.96 4.88 17.70
N SER A 170 -7.66 3.99 18.41
CA SER A 170 -9.02 4.26 18.92
C SER A 170 -9.02 4.78 20.35
N ALA A 171 -8.13 4.28 21.20
CA ALA A 171 -8.02 4.69 22.58
C ALA A 171 -7.31 6.03 22.76
N GLN A 172 -6.65 6.54 21.71
CA GLN A 172 -5.91 7.80 21.74
C GLN A 172 -4.75 7.79 22.74
N ILE A 173 -4.06 6.64 22.83
CA ILE A 173 -2.96 6.42 23.78
C ILE A 173 -1.78 5.78 23.02
N VAL A 174 -0.59 6.25 23.36
CA VAL A 174 0.67 5.55 23.08
C VAL A 174 1.19 4.98 24.38
N TYR A 175 1.36 3.67 24.46
CA TYR A 175 2.00 2.99 25.57
C TYR A 175 3.50 2.87 25.29
N LYS A 176 4.33 3.14 26.28
CA LYS A 176 5.76 2.82 26.27
C LYS A 176 5.98 1.53 27.05
N TYR A 177 6.53 0.53 26.38
CA TYR A 177 6.95 -0.73 26.99
C TYR A 177 8.47 -0.74 27.21
N ASN A 178 8.93 -1.32 28.32
CA ASN A 178 10.34 -1.60 28.57
C ASN A 178 10.77 -2.95 27.93
N GLY A 179 12.05 -3.31 28.02
CA GLY A 179 12.60 -4.57 27.50
C GLY A 179 12.01 -5.83 28.15
N GLU A 180 11.38 -5.71 29.32
CA GLU A 180 10.65 -6.81 29.97
C GLU A 180 9.18 -6.89 29.56
N LEU A 181 8.79 -6.11 28.55
CA LEU A 181 7.43 -5.99 27.99
C LEU A 181 6.39 -5.51 29.01
N GLN A 182 6.81 -4.71 29.98
CA GLN A 182 5.92 -4.05 30.94
C GLN A 182 5.67 -2.61 30.52
N VAL A 183 4.45 -2.11 30.77
CA VAL A 183 4.12 -0.71 30.51
C VAL A 183 4.89 0.19 31.49
N ALA A 184 5.82 0.97 30.97
CA ALA A 184 6.64 1.90 31.75
C ALA A 184 6.05 3.32 31.77
N ASP A 185 5.31 3.74 30.72
CA ASP A 185 4.70 5.06 30.59
C ASP A 185 3.57 5.04 29.56
N SER A 186 2.77 6.12 29.52
CA SER A 186 1.73 6.30 28.50
C SER A 186 1.53 7.78 28.15
N PHE A 187 1.12 8.02 26.89
CA PHE A 187 0.95 9.36 26.34
C PHE A 187 -0.42 9.49 25.70
N ILE A 188 -1.17 10.55 26.01
CA ILE A 188 -2.41 10.86 25.29
C ILE A 188 -2.06 11.54 23.98
N VAL A 189 -2.66 11.04 22.90
CA VAL A 189 -2.45 11.50 21.51
C VAL A 189 -3.80 11.64 20.80
N PRO A 190 -3.89 12.37 19.68
CA PRO A 190 -5.12 12.42 18.89
C PRO A 190 -5.48 11.06 18.26
N VAL A 191 -6.74 10.93 17.78
CA VAL A 191 -7.26 9.73 17.10
C VAL A 191 -6.43 9.37 15.87
N GLY A 192 -6.12 8.06 15.72
CA GLY A 192 -5.47 7.56 14.53
C GLY A 192 -3.98 7.93 14.46
N ILE A 193 -3.25 7.71 15.54
CA ILE A 193 -1.78 7.85 15.56
C ILE A 193 -1.14 6.95 14.51
N THR A 194 -0.25 7.51 13.69
CA THR A 194 0.44 6.77 12.60
C THR A 194 1.95 6.82 12.71
N ASP A 195 2.51 7.84 13.36
CA ASP A 195 3.94 7.96 13.58
C ASP A 195 4.24 8.63 14.93
N PHE A 196 5.39 8.27 15.53
CA PHE A 196 5.80 8.72 16.86
C PHE A 196 7.32 8.81 16.93
N ASN A 197 7.87 10.01 16.90
CA ASN A 197 9.29 10.25 16.76
C ASN A 197 9.85 11.02 17.96
N ARG A 198 10.97 10.55 18.54
CA ARG A 198 11.69 11.25 19.61
C ARG A 198 12.28 12.55 19.05
N ARG A 199 12.05 13.66 19.78
CA ARG A 199 12.59 14.99 19.47
C ARG A 199 13.13 15.68 20.72
N PRO A 200 13.97 16.71 20.58
CA PRO A 200 14.34 17.53 21.70
C PRO A 200 13.11 18.12 22.41
N GLY A 201 12.89 17.71 23.66
CA GLY A 201 11.77 18.17 24.47
C GLY A 201 10.48 17.38 24.39
N GLY A 202 10.48 16.18 23.81
CA GLY A 202 9.32 15.28 23.81
C GLY A 202 9.25 14.32 22.63
N PHE A 203 8.02 13.98 22.22
CA PHE A 203 7.76 13.14 21.07
C PHE A 203 6.86 13.87 20.09
N GLU A 204 7.26 13.96 18.83
CA GLU A 204 6.39 14.41 17.77
C GLU A 204 5.54 13.26 17.27
N THR A 205 4.27 13.53 17.10
CA THR A 205 3.25 12.56 16.73
C THR A 205 2.48 13.04 15.51
N ILE A 206 2.28 12.11 14.57
CA ILE A 206 1.34 12.28 13.47
C ILE A 206 0.08 11.50 13.78
N SER A 207 -1.06 12.14 13.55
CA SER A 207 -2.39 11.55 13.70
C SER A 207 -3.23 11.84 12.47
N MET A 208 -3.86 10.82 11.90
CA MET A 208 -4.73 10.98 10.73
C MET A 208 -6.11 11.59 11.06
N GLY A 209 -6.45 11.72 12.34
CA GLY A 209 -7.69 12.34 12.81
C GLY A 209 -8.93 11.47 12.72
N SER A 210 -8.98 10.51 11.80
CA SER A 210 -10.07 9.54 11.66
C SER A 210 -9.55 8.22 11.15
N LEU A 211 -10.01 7.10 11.74
CA LEU A 211 -9.72 5.74 11.26
C LEU A 211 -10.62 5.31 10.10
N LYS A 212 -11.70 6.04 9.87
CA LYS A 212 -12.65 5.75 8.79
C LYS A 212 -12.43 6.74 7.63
N PRO A 213 -12.54 6.31 6.35
CA PRO A 213 -12.81 7.26 5.28
C PRO A 213 -14.16 7.95 5.59
N PRO A 214 -14.41 9.19 5.24
CA PRO A 214 -13.91 9.95 4.10
C PRO A 214 -12.75 10.87 4.42
N ASP A 215 -12.36 11.67 3.43
CA ASP A 215 -11.42 12.78 3.60
C ASP A 215 -11.90 13.75 4.66
N SER A 216 -11.04 14.07 5.60
CA SER A 216 -11.33 14.99 6.68
C SER A 216 -10.06 15.72 7.09
N LYS A 217 -10.15 17.03 7.21
CA LYS A 217 -9.06 17.88 7.71
C LYS A 217 -8.93 17.80 9.23
N LEU A 218 -8.94 16.58 9.77
CA LEU A 218 -8.82 16.32 11.21
C LEU A 218 -7.40 15.88 11.60
N GLY A 219 -6.54 15.67 10.61
CA GLY A 219 -5.15 15.26 10.83
C GLY A 219 -4.36 16.34 11.54
N LYS A 220 -3.41 15.90 12.38
CA LYS A 220 -2.57 16.78 13.19
C LYS A 220 -1.15 16.25 13.28
N LEU A 221 -0.22 17.20 13.30
CA LEU A 221 1.12 16.97 13.81
C LEU A 221 1.27 17.77 15.10
N GLY A 222 1.85 17.16 16.11
CA GLY A 222 2.05 17.86 17.38
C GLY A 222 3.12 17.23 18.24
N LEU A 223 3.44 17.91 19.35
CA LEU A 223 4.45 17.51 20.32
C LEU A 223 3.78 17.08 21.61
N THR A 224 4.07 15.86 22.10
CA THR A 224 3.73 15.41 23.45
C THR A 224 4.98 15.38 24.33
N LYS A 225 4.83 15.90 25.58
CA LYS A 225 5.93 15.96 26.56
C LYS A 225 5.73 15.02 27.76
N GLY A 226 4.79 14.11 27.64
CA GLY A 226 4.34 13.23 28.73
C GLY A 226 3.00 13.70 29.32
N GLY A 227 2.24 12.75 29.90
CA GLY A 227 0.91 13.01 30.46
C GLY A 227 -0.11 13.51 29.42
N LEU A 228 -0.92 14.49 29.82
CA LEU A 228 -2.08 14.99 29.04
C LEU A 228 -1.74 16.14 28.05
N ASN A 229 -0.49 16.52 27.92
CA ASN A 229 -0.10 17.72 27.17
C ASN A 229 0.29 17.41 25.73
N PHE A 230 -0.68 17.41 24.82
CA PHE A 230 -0.44 17.42 23.38
C PHE A 230 -0.48 18.86 22.85
N GLN A 231 0.63 19.32 22.30
CA GLN A 231 0.73 20.64 21.69
C GLN A 231 0.70 20.51 20.16
N VAL A 232 -0.36 21.04 19.54
CA VAL A 232 -0.49 21.08 18.08
C VAL A 232 0.58 21.99 17.48
N LEU A 233 1.27 21.49 16.46
CA LEU A 233 2.21 22.23 15.60
C LEU A 233 1.58 22.53 14.24
N LEU A 234 0.98 21.51 13.60
CA LEU A 234 0.22 21.64 12.35
C LEU A 234 -1.16 21.03 12.55
N ASP A 235 -2.17 21.65 12.02
CA ASP A 235 -3.59 21.24 12.11
C ASP A 235 -4.22 21.17 10.71
N SER A 236 -5.38 20.58 10.64
CA SER A 236 -6.19 20.53 9.43
C SER A 236 -5.50 19.81 8.26
N LEU A 237 -4.71 18.78 8.58
CA LEU A 237 -4.04 17.93 7.59
C LEU A 237 -5.00 16.87 7.03
N GLU A 238 -4.84 16.52 5.74
CA GLU A 238 -5.68 15.55 5.02
C GLU A 238 -5.17 14.11 5.25
N ARG A 239 -5.57 13.46 6.36
CA ARG A 239 -5.17 12.10 6.74
C ARG A 239 -3.66 11.86 6.62
N PRO A 240 -2.82 12.58 7.35
CA PRO A 240 -1.38 12.40 7.30
C PRO A 240 -1.01 11.02 7.88
N VAL A 241 -0.07 10.34 7.24
CA VAL A 241 0.33 8.98 7.62
C VAL A 241 1.83 8.84 7.92
N HIS A 242 2.65 9.79 7.48
CA HIS A 242 4.09 9.78 7.72
C HIS A 242 4.66 11.21 7.74
N ALA A 243 5.72 11.42 8.53
CA ALA A 243 6.53 12.64 8.52
C ALA A 243 8.01 12.31 8.45
N LEU A 244 8.72 13.00 7.56
CA LEU A 244 10.17 13.00 7.44
C LEU A 244 10.72 14.34 7.93
N TYR A 245 11.81 14.33 8.69
CA TYR A 245 12.44 15.53 9.24
C TYR A 245 13.85 15.66 8.70
N LYS A 246 14.13 16.73 7.99
CA LYS A 246 15.43 17.05 7.43
C LYS A 246 15.56 18.54 7.17
N ASP A 247 16.76 19.09 7.34
CA ASP A 247 17.11 20.41 6.85
C ASP A 247 17.22 20.36 5.32
N LEU A 248 16.18 20.83 4.63
CA LEU A 248 16.04 20.76 3.18
C LEU A 248 16.52 22.02 2.46
N ASN A 249 16.63 23.15 3.19
CA ASN A 249 17.03 24.45 2.65
C ASN A 249 18.40 24.91 3.17
N GLN A 250 19.07 24.10 4.01
CA GLN A 250 20.40 24.34 4.61
C GLN A 250 20.42 25.56 5.56
N ASP A 251 19.30 25.84 6.26
CA ASP A 251 19.23 26.93 7.24
C ASP A 251 19.58 26.49 8.67
N GLY A 252 19.93 25.22 8.86
CA GLY A 252 20.31 24.63 10.14
C GLY A 252 19.14 24.18 11.02
N LYS A 253 17.92 24.17 10.49
CA LYS A 253 16.71 23.69 11.17
C LYS A 253 16.09 22.53 10.38
N ASP A 254 15.59 21.53 11.09
CA ASP A 254 14.81 20.48 10.43
C ASP A 254 13.50 21.03 9.90
N ASP A 255 13.25 20.90 8.60
CA ASP A 255 11.95 21.02 7.96
C ASP A 255 11.16 19.71 8.11
N ILE A 256 9.91 19.71 7.68
CA ILE A 256 9.04 18.54 7.79
C ILE A 256 8.44 18.21 6.42
N VAL A 257 8.63 16.98 5.93
CA VAL A 257 7.87 16.47 4.77
C VAL A 257 6.72 15.64 5.29
N ILE A 258 5.48 15.97 4.92
CA ILE A 258 4.27 15.26 5.37
C ILE A 258 3.65 14.53 4.18
N SER A 259 3.43 13.23 4.36
CA SER A 259 2.64 12.40 3.47
C SER A 259 1.17 12.49 3.88
N GLU A 260 0.39 13.34 3.20
CA GLU A 260 -1.06 13.46 3.38
C GLU A 260 -1.74 12.48 2.43
N PHE A 261 -2.00 11.25 2.93
CA PHE A 261 -2.52 10.15 2.12
C PHE A 261 -3.87 10.48 1.49
N GLY A 262 -4.80 11.03 2.29
CA GLY A 262 -6.14 11.33 1.85
C GLY A 262 -6.88 10.14 1.21
N PHE A 263 -7.97 10.42 0.53
CA PHE A 263 -8.68 9.46 -0.31
C PHE A 263 -9.00 10.05 -1.69
N ARG A 264 -9.68 11.21 -1.72
CA ARG A 264 -9.92 12.01 -2.92
C ARG A 264 -9.08 13.29 -2.93
N VAL A 265 -8.72 13.77 -1.75
CA VAL A 265 -7.86 14.92 -1.55
C VAL A 265 -6.70 14.53 -0.64
N GLY A 266 -5.54 15.05 -0.93
CA GLY A 266 -4.30 14.81 -0.20
C GLY A 266 -3.16 15.40 -0.99
N ASP A 267 -2.00 15.48 -0.41
CA ASP A 267 -0.80 15.93 -1.09
C ASP A 267 0.48 15.37 -0.45
N LEU A 268 1.57 15.53 -1.15
CA LEU A 268 2.90 15.47 -0.60
C LEU A 268 3.42 16.90 -0.48
N SER A 269 3.70 17.31 0.74
CA SER A 269 4.17 18.68 1.00
C SER A 269 5.35 18.70 1.95
N TRP A 270 6.25 19.67 1.76
CA TRP A 270 7.20 20.02 2.79
C TRP A 270 6.85 21.34 3.45
N TYR A 271 7.20 21.46 4.72
CA TYR A 271 6.91 22.59 5.59
C TYR A 271 8.24 23.18 6.03
N ASP A 272 8.57 24.35 5.48
CA ASP A 272 9.75 25.11 5.84
C ASP A 272 9.66 25.62 7.28
N ASN A 273 10.66 25.31 8.10
CA ASN A 273 10.74 25.68 9.49
C ASN A 273 11.26 27.11 9.67
N MET A 274 10.38 28.09 9.63
CA MET A 274 10.68 29.52 9.81
C MET A 274 11.13 29.87 11.24
N GLY A 275 11.30 28.89 12.12
CA GLY A 275 11.59 29.10 13.53
C GLY A 275 10.36 29.49 14.35
N TYR A 276 10.52 29.52 15.68
CA TYR A 276 9.41 29.86 16.63
C TYR A 276 8.12 29.06 16.40
N ARG A 277 8.25 27.81 15.87
CA ARG A 277 7.13 26.91 15.53
C ARG A 277 6.20 27.45 14.44
N LYS A 278 6.74 28.23 13.54
CA LYS A 278 6.07 28.66 12.32
C LYS A 278 6.58 27.83 11.17
N TYR A 279 5.66 27.35 10.37
CA TYR A 279 5.95 26.53 9.20
C TYR A 279 5.26 27.12 7.98
N GLU A 280 5.94 27.13 6.84
CA GLU A 280 5.38 27.52 5.56
C GLU A 280 5.21 26.28 4.68
N LYS A 281 3.98 26.02 4.19
CA LYS A 281 3.65 24.85 3.38
C LYS A 281 4.04 25.05 1.93
N HIS A 282 4.81 24.13 1.37
CA HIS A 282 5.15 24.02 -0.05
C HIS A 282 4.70 22.66 -0.59
N ILE A 283 3.85 22.67 -1.62
CA ILE A 283 3.31 21.43 -2.21
C ILE A 283 4.31 20.88 -3.22
N LEU A 284 4.81 19.66 -2.99
CA LEU A 284 5.63 18.91 -3.93
C LEU A 284 4.75 18.22 -4.97
N ARG A 285 3.64 17.58 -4.51
CA ARG A 285 2.70 16.90 -5.39
C ARG A 285 1.28 17.02 -4.89
N SER A 286 0.40 17.58 -5.70
CA SER A 286 -1.01 17.82 -5.36
C SER A 286 -1.90 16.65 -5.80
N LEU A 287 -1.59 15.43 -5.29
CA LEU A 287 -2.38 14.22 -5.50
C LEU A 287 -2.48 13.43 -4.19
N PRO A 288 -3.61 12.77 -3.91
CA PRO A 288 -3.74 11.85 -2.78
C PRO A 288 -2.86 10.60 -2.99
N GLY A 289 -2.62 9.87 -1.91
CA GLY A 289 -1.89 8.62 -1.96
C GLY A 289 -0.43 8.70 -1.48
N ALA A 290 0.06 9.84 -0.99
CA ALA A 290 1.38 9.90 -0.37
C ALA A 290 1.40 9.03 0.90
N ILE A 291 2.22 7.95 0.89
CA ILE A 291 2.29 6.99 2.02
C ILE A 291 3.51 7.25 2.88
N ARG A 292 4.68 7.35 2.27
CA ARG A 292 5.95 7.39 2.98
C ARG A 292 6.98 8.17 2.20
N THR A 293 7.89 8.81 2.92
CA THR A 293 9.08 9.48 2.35
C THR A 293 10.31 9.07 3.10
N GLU A 294 11.44 9.01 2.38
CA GLU A 294 12.78 8.88 2.95
C GLU A 294 13.71 9.94 2.33
N ALA A 295 14.86 10.14 2.94
CA ALA A 295 15.82 11.16 2.54
C ALA A 295 17.17 10.52 2.22
N TYR A 296 17.73 10.86 1.04
CA TYR A 296 19.04 10.42 0.61
C TYR A 296 19.59 11.40 -0.44
N ASP A 297 20.89 11.57 -0.53
CA ASP A 297 21.53 12.36 -1.58
C ASP A 297 21.82 11.45 -2.79
N PHE A 298 20.84 11.39 -3.72
CA PHE A 298 20.86 10.47 -4.87
C PHE A 298 21.83 10.87 -5.96
N ASN A 299 22.14 12.16 -6.09
CA ASN A 299 23.02 12.69 -7.13
C ASN A 299 24.43 13.06 -6.62
N LYS A 300 24.64 12.90 -5.28
CA LYS A 300 25.92 13.18 -4.59
C LYS A 300 26.39 14.64 -4.72
N ASP A 301 25.43 15.58 -4.74
CA ASP A 301 25.70 17.02 -4.78
C ASP A 301 25.79 17.68 -3.39
N GLY A 302 25.55 16.92 -2.33
CA GLY A 302 25.59 17.38 -0.94
C GLY A 302 24.27 17.97 -0.46
N LEU A 303 23.22 18.01 -1.29
CA LEU A 303 21.86 18.36 -0.89
C LEU A 303 21.08 17.08 -0.63
N VAL A 304 20.19 17.14 0.35
CA VAL A 304 19.33 15.98 0.67
C VAL A 304 18.13 15.98 -0.26
N ASP A 305 17.98 14.90 -1.03
CA ASP A 305 16.81 14.64 -1.86
C ASP A 305 15.71 13.93 -1.06
N ILE A 306 14.49 13.94 -1.60
CA ILE A 306 13.35 13.25 -1.04
C ILE A 306 12.93 12.13 -1.99
N ILE A 307 12.77 10.91 -1.49
CA ILE A 307 12.10 9.83 -2.23
C ILE A 307 10.74 9.56 -1.59
N ALA A 308 9.71 9.36 -2.40
CA ALA A 308 8.34 9.20 -1.95
C ALA A 308 7.63 8.04 -2.65
N LEU A 309 6.88 7.24 -1.88
CA LEU A 309 5.90 6.29 -2.41
C LEU A 309 4.54 6.96 -2.49
N MET A 310 3.98 6.98 -3.70
CA MET A 310 2.61 7.36 -3.99
C MET A 310 1.80 6.10 -4.28
N ALA A 311 0.75 5.89 -3.54
CA ALA A 311 -0.23 4.82 -3.77
C ALA A 311 -1.48 5.34 -4.47
N GLN A 312 -2.60 4.68 -4.26
CA GLN A 312 -3.87 4.96 -4.90
C GLN A 312 -3.76 4.88 -6.44
N GLY A 313 -4.33 5.83 -7.18
CA GLY A 313 -4.26 5.81 -8.62
C GLY A 313 -2.85 6.00 -9.20
N ASP A 314 -1.96 6.72 -8.51
CA ASP A 314 -0.61 7.03 -9.03
C ASP A 314 0.33 5.82 -8.98
N GLU A 315 0.32 5.05 -7.89
CA GLU A 315 1.11 3.81 -7.73
C GLU A 315 2.55 3.95 -8.25
N SER A 316 3.32 4.89 -7.69
CA SER A 316 4.67 5.22 -8.17
C SER A 316 5.65 5.50 -7.05
N VAL A 317 6.94 5.38 -7.37
CA VAL A 317 8.04 5.91 -6.55
C VAL A 317 8.66 7.08 -7.30
N LEU A 318 8.79 8.21 -6.60
CA LEU A 318 9.29 9.47 -7.13
C LEU A 318 10.51 9.93 -6.34
N ILE A 319 11.52 10.44 -7.03
CA ILE A 319 12.61 11.18 -6.41
C ILE A 319 12.39 12.67 -6.70
N TYR A 320 12.47 13.49 -5.66
CA TYR A 320 12.48 14.94 -5.71
C TYR A 320 13.92 15.39 -5.45
N TYR A 321 14.67 15.63 -6.54
CA TYR A 321 16.02 16.14 -6.45
C TYR A 321 16.02 17.57 -5.93
N ASN A 322 16.74 17.82 -4.85
CA ASN A 322 16.87 19.13 -4.25
C ASN A 322 17.85 20.00 -5.08
N GLU A 323 17.35 21.05 -5.69
CA GLU A 323 18.13 21.99 -6.49
C GLU A 323 18.59 23.23 -5.67
N GLY A 324 18.43 23.15 -4.35
CA GLY A 324 18.71 24.25 -3.42
C GLY A 324 17.61 25.30 -3.36
N GLN A 325 17.65 26.12 -2.31
CA GLN A 325 16.69 27.21 -2.08
C GLN A 325 15.21 26.76 -2.06
N GLY A 326 14.94 25.54 -1.58
CA GLY A 326 13.58 24.99 -1.50
C GLY A 326 12.99 24.59 -2.86
N LYS A 327 13.80 24.42 -3.90
CA LYS A 327 13.36 23.96 -5.23
C LYS A 327 13.64 22.49 -5.40
N PHE A 328 12.67 21.79 -5.94
CA PHE A 328 12.77 20.36 -6.21
C PHE A 328 12.40 20.02 -7.64
N ARG A 329 13.17 19.13 -8.26
CA ARG A 329 12.89 18.53 -9.56
C ARG A 329 12.37 17.11 -9.36
N GLU A 330 11.13 16.88 -9.79
CA GLU A 330 10.49 15.56 -9.70
C GLU A 330 11.01 14.63 -10.82
N GLU A 331 11.30 13.37 -10.44
CA GLU A 331 11.58 12.29 -11.37
C GLU A 331 10.89 10.99 -10.91
N ARG A 332 10.11 10.36 -11.80
CA ARG A 332 9.48 9.08 -11.53
C ARG A 332 10.44 7.95 -11.83
N VAL A 333 10.82 7.19 -10.80
CA VAL A 333 11.79 6.09 -10.91
C VAL A 333 11.14 4.71 -10.98
N LEU A 334 9.93 4.55 -10.40
CA LEU A 334 9.13 3.33 -10.54
C LEU A 334 7.67 3.68 -10.80
N GLN A 335 7.01 2.85 -11.62
CA GLN A 335 5.57 2.94 -11.90
C GLN A 335 4.96 1.55 -11.82
N PHE A 336 3.92 1.42 -11.00
CA PHE A 336 3.14 0.19 -10.86
C PHE A 336 1.76 0.33 -11.52
N PRO A 337 1.13 -0.78 -11.90
CA PRO A 337 -0.28 -0.77 -12.29
C PRO A 337 -1.18 -0.27 -11.14
N PRO A 338 -2.24 0.50 -11.40
CA PRO A 338 -3.06 1.15 -10.38
C PRO A 338 -3.80 0.19 -9.44
N VAL A 339 -3.85 -1.09 -9.77
CA VAL A 339 -4.48 -2.15 -8.97
C VAL A 339 -3.50 -2.90 -8.06
N PHE A 340 -2.21 -2.51 -8.03
CA PHE A 340 -1.20 -3.22 -7.22
C PHE A 340 -1.38 -3.00 -5.73
N GLY A 341 -1.80 -1.81 -5.31
CA GLY A 341 -2.07 -1.49 -3.91
C GLY A 341 -0.79 -1.42 -3.08
N SER A 342 0.06 -0.45 -3.38
CA SER A 342 1.30 -0.21 -2.66
C SER A 342 1.03 0.26 -1.23
N ASN A 343 1.74 -0.33 -0.25
CA ASN A 343 1.56 -0.07 1.18
C ASN A 343 2.79 0.50 1.87
N TYR A 344 3.97 0.13 1.42
CA TYR A 344 5.21 0.46 2.09
C TYR A 344 6.39 0.46 1.13
N PHE A 345 7.41 1.27 1.42
CA PHE A 345 8.73 1.15 0.84
C PHE A 345 9.82 1.47 1.87
N GLN A 346 11.04 1.04 1.58
CA GLN A 346 12.23 1.35 2.34
C GLN A 346 13.45 1.39 1.40
N LEU A 347 14.33 2.36 1.63
CA LEU A 347 15.67 2.38 1.05
C LEU A 347 16.58 1.42 1.82
N VAL A 348 17.34 0.61 1.11
CA VAL A 348 18.29 -0.34 1.68
C VAL A 348 19.35 -0.68 0.63
N ASP A 349 20.58 -0.76 1.02
CA ASP A 349 21.64 -1.37 0.18
C ASP A 349 21.54 -2.90 0.36
N PHE A 350 20.68 -3.54 -0.47
CA PHE A 350 20.31 -4.94 -0.28
C PHE A 350 21.39 -5.91 -0.73
N ASN A 351 22.21 -5.49 -1.69
CA ASN A 351 23.28 -6.29 -2.29
C ASN A 351 24.68 -5.89 -1.83
N ASN A 352 24.76 -4.90 -0.90
CA ASN A 352 25.98 -4.35 -0.34
C ASN A 352 26.96 -3.80 -1.39
N ASP A 353 26.42 -3.15 -2.45
CA ASP A 353 27.21 -2.52 -3.52
C ASP A 353 27.47 -1.02 -3.31
N GLY A 354 26.93 -0.44 -2.23
CA GLY A 354 27.08 0.97 -1.85
C GLY A 354 26.03 1.90 -2.46
N TRP A 355 25.04 1.37 -3.19
CA TRP A 355 23.92 2.14 -3.73
C TRP A 355 22.61 1.73 -3.05
N MET A 356 21.76 2.71 -2.77
CA MET A 356 20.48 2.41 -2.16
C MET A 356 19.53 1.79 -3.18
N ASP A 357 19.08 0.58 -2.88
CA ASP A 357 18.00 -0.15 -3.54
C ASP A 357 16.65 0.26 -2.97
N ILE A 358 15.56 -0.14 -3.62
CA ILE A 358 14.19 0.12 -3.16
C ILE A 358 13.50 -1.21 -2.85
N LEU A 359 13.13 -1.43 -1.59
CA LEU A 359 12.20 -2.48 -1.20
C LEU A 359 10.78 -1.90 -1.18
N THR A 360 9.81 -2.58 -1.81
CA THR A 360 8.39 -2.20 -1.77
C THR A 360 7.49 -3.35 -1.36
N THR A 361 6.32 -3.05 -0.79
CA THR A 361 5.24 -4.02 -0.61
C THR A 361 3.99 -3.59 -1.36
N GLN A 362 3.34 -4.55 -2.03
CA GLN A 362 2.04 -4.39 -2.67
C GLN A 362 1.08 -5.40 -2.08
N GLY A 363 -0.05 -4.95 -1.54
CA GLY A 363 -0.96 -5.85 -0.84
C GLY A 363 -2.30 -5.24 -0.45
N ASP A 364 -2.56 -3.97 -0.77
CA ASP A 364 -3.84 -3.38 -0.43
C ASP A 364 -5.00 -3.94 -1.26
N ASN A 365 -6.06 -4.27 -0.56
CA ASN A 365 -7.32 -4.79 -1.09
C ASN A 365 -8.53 -4.01 -0.55
N ALA A 366 -8.33 -2.89 0.14
CA ALA A 366 -9.41 -2.21 0.84
C ALA A 366 -10.34 -1.43 -0.09
N ASP A 367 -9.78 -0.78 -1.10
CA ASP A 367 -10.47 0.30 -1.79
C ASP A 367 -11.48 -0.18 -2.86
N TYR A 368 -10.99 -0.77 -3.95
CA TYR A 368 -11.83 -0.99 -5.13
C TYR A 368 -11.98 -2.45 -5.54
N SER A 369 -11.17 -3.35 -5.00
CA SER A 369 -11.11 -4.74 -5.45
C SER A 369 -10.72 -5.69 -4.32
N MET A 370 -11.72 -6.12 -3.52
CA MET A 370 -11.52 -7.05 -2.39
C MET A 370 -11.32 -8.50 -2.84
N VAL A 371 -10.38 -8.73 -3.76
CA VAL A 371 -10.00 -10.07 -4.23
C VAL A 371 -8.53 -10.34 -3.96
N VAL A 372 -8.20 -11.62 -3.81
CA VAL A 372 -6.81 -12.05 -3.66
C VAL A 372 -6.08 -11.87 -5.00
N LYS A 373 -4.98 -11.11 -5.01
CA LYS A 373 -4.24 -10.77 -6.22
C LYS A 373 -2.91 -11.52 -6.27
N SER A 374 -2.67 -12.20 -7.36
CA SER A 374 -1.49 -13.08 -7.56
C SER A 374 -0.15 -12.33 -7.59
N TYR A 375 -0.18 -11.03 -7.86
CA TYR A 375 0.98 -10.16 -7.96
C TYR A 375 1.29 -9.39 -6.65
N HIS A 376 0.54 -9.66 -5.57
CA HIS A 376 0.86 -9.12 -4.24
C HIS A 376 2.11 -9.77 -3.67
N GLY A 377 2.93 -8.98 -3.01
CA GLY A 377 4.19 -9.42 -2.42
C GLY A 377 5.15 -8.29 -2.11
N ILE A 378 6.39 -8.68 -1.87
CA ILE A 378 7.52 -7.79 -1.64
C ILE A 378 8.35 -7.77 -2.93
N ARG A 379 8.80 -6.58 -3.33
CA ARG A 379 9.73 -6.41 -4.45
C ARG A 379 10.96 -5.67 -4.01
N ILE A 380 12.10 -6.08 -4.54
CA ILE A 380 13.38 -5.39 -4.37
C ILE A 380 13.85 -4.97 -5.76
N PHE A 381 14.07 -3.67 -5.90
CA PHE A 381 14.55 -3.05 -7.12
C PHE A 381 15.97 -2.58 -6.89
N SER A 382 16.93 -3.21 -7.59
CA SER A 382 18.36 -2.84 -7.49
C SER A 382 18.65 -1.59 -8.30
N ASN A 383 19.47 -0.71 -7.71
CA ASN A 383 19.97 0.52 -8.31
C ASN A 383 21.24 0.25 -9.10
N ASP A 384 21.31 0.72 -10.34
CA ASP A 384 22.51 0.59 -11.19
C ASP A 384 23.60 1.63 -10.90
N GLY A 385 23.47 2.38 -9.79
CA GLY A 385 24.35 3.51 -9.45
C GLY A 385 24.07 4.81 -10.20
N LYS A 386 23.01 4.83 -11.00
CA LYS A 386 22.53 6.02 -11.75
C LYS A 386 21.06 6.30 -11.49
N ASN A 387 20.53 5.79 -10.37
CA ASN A 387 19.13 5.91 -9.95
C ASN A 387 18.13 5.30 -10.95
N ARG A 388 18.58 4.30 -11.74
CA ARG A 388 17.70 3.43 -12.53
C ARG A 388 17.52 2.13 -11.76
N PHE A 389 16.25 1.78 -11.50
CA PHE A 389 15.88 0.68 -10.63
C PHE A 389 15.27 -0.45 -11.45
N GLU A 390 15.78 -1.68 -11.27
CA GLU A 390 15.31 -2.89 -11.93
C GLU A 390 14.83 -3.91 -10.89
N GLU A 391 13.65 -4.54 -11.10
CA GLU A 391 13.13 -5.58 -10.22
C GLU A 391 14.09 -6.78 -10.21
N LYS A 392 14.77 -6.98 -9.08
CA LYS A 392 15.71 -8.08 -8.88
C LYS A 392 15.03 -9.28 -8.23
N TYR A 393 14.16 -9.02 -7.23
CA TYR A 393 13.47 -10.07 -6.50
C TYR A 393 11.98 -9.75 -6.37
N PHE A 394 11.16 -10.80 -6.52
CA PHE A 394 9.75 -10.79 -6.17
C PHE A 394 9.46 -11.93 -5.20
N LEU A 395 9.06 -11.60 -3.98
CA LEU A 395 8.70 -12.51 -2.91
C LEU A 395 7.17 -12.51 -2.75
N PRO A 396 6.45 -13.53 -3.27
CA PRO A 396 5.00 -13.52 -3.32
C PRO A 396 4.38 -13.75 -1.94
N GLN A 397 3.57 -12.79 -1.47
CA GLN A 397 2.79 -12.85 -0.24
C GLN A 397 1.47 -12.15 -0.44
N TYR A 398 0.35 -12.86 -0.25
CA TYR A 398 -0.96 -12.25 -0.40
C TYR A 398 -1.19 -11.18 0.65
N GLY A 399 -1.59 -9.97 0.20
CA GLY A 399 -1.92 -8.87 1.08
C GLY A 399 -0.75 -8.29 1.87
N ALA A 400 0.49 -8.36 1.32
CA ALA A 400 1.70 -7.85 1.95
C ALA A 400 1.53 -6.38 2.37
N GLN A 401 1.72 -6.10 3.66
CA GLN A 401 1.49 -4.79 4.25
C GLN A 401 2.79 -4.02 4.50
N LYS A 402 3.73 -4.65 5.18
CA LYS A 402 5.03 -4.08 5.51
C LYS A 402 6.09 -5.16 5.48
N ALA A 403 7.30 -4.81 5.05
CA ALA A 403 8.47 -5.66 5.09
C ALA A 403 9.66 -4.85 5.62
N ILE A 404 10.49 -5.48 6.46
CA ILE A 404 11.69 -4.86 7.04
C ILE A 404 12.87 -5.77 6.73
N PRO A 405 13.87 -5.28 5.98
CA PRO A 405 15.13 -5.98 5.77
C PRO A 405 16.09 -5.75 6.95
N ALA A 406 16.72 -6.81 7.43
CA ALA A 406 17.83 -6.77 8.39
C ALA A 406 18.57 -8.12 8.38
N ASP A 407 19.81 -8.13 8.79
CA ASP A 407 20.59 -9.34 9.05
C ASP A 407 20.16 -9.92 10.42
N PHE A 408 19.07 -10.71 10.43
CA PHE A 408 18.47 -11.22 11.66
C PHE A 408 19.24 -12.39 12.26
N ASP A 409 19.92 -13.20 11.46
CA ASP A 409 20.69 -14.37 11.92
C ASP A 409 22.19 -14.12 11.97
N LYS A 410 22.64 -12.91 11.61
CA LYS A 410 24.04 -12.44 11.61
C LYS A 410 24.97 -13.28 10.74
N ASP A 411 24.47 -13.75 9.60
CA ASP A 411 25.27 -14.45 8.60
C ASP A 411 25.93 -13.52 7.57
N GLY A 412 25.53 -12.23 7.56
CA GLY A 412 26.08 -11.16 6.71
C GLY A 412 25.19 -10.81 5.51
N ASP A 413 24.14 -11.58 5.24
CA ASP A 413 23.14 -11.31 4.22
C ASP A 413 21.91 -10.63 4.84
N LEU A 414 21.19 -9.81 4.08
CA LEU A 414 19.96 -9.21 4.56
C LEU A 414 18.78 -10.17 4.37
N ASP A 415 18.16 -10.54 5.48
CA ASP A 415 16.88 -11.23 5.56
C ASP A 415 15.71 -10.24 5.49
N ILE A 416 14.47 -10.77 5.47
CA ILE A 416 13.28 -9.93 5.48
C ILE A 416 12.24 -10.53 6.45
N VAL A 417 11.70 -9.72 7.35
CA VAL A 417 10.45 -10.01 8.04
C VAL A 417 9.30 -9.27 7.38
N SER A 418 8.16 -9.92 7.21
CA SER A 418 7.01 -9.32 6.54
C SER A 418 5.69 -9.68 7.18
N ILE A 419 4.74 -8.75 7.14
CA ILE A 419 3.36 -8.93 7.59
C ILE A 419 2.38 -8.72 6.45
N ALA A 420 1.22 -9.38 6.53
CA ALA A 420 0.12 -9.20 5.61
C ALA A 420 -1.14 -8.75 6.35
N PHE A 421 -1.79 -7.69 5.86
CA PHE A 421 -3.07 -7.22 6.37
C PHE A 421 -4.26 -7.88 5.68
N PHE A 422 -4.07 -8.34 4.43
CA PHE A 422 -5.06 -9.04 3.62
C PHE A 422 -4.56 -10.40 3.11
N PRO A 423 -4.04 -11.30 3.98
CA PRO A 423 -3.60 -12.61 3.53
C PRO A 423 -4.76 -13.44 3.02
N ASP A 424 -4.48 -14.45 2.23
CA ASP A 424 -5.48 -15.47 1.89
C ASP A 424 -5.69 -16.41 3.08
N TYR A 425 -6.54 -16.00 4.02
CA TYR A 425 -6.82 -16.79 5.23
C TYR A 425 -7.40 -18.19 4.97
N LYS A 426 -7.93 -18.45 3.77
CA LYS A 426 -8.51 -19.77 3.43
C LYS A 426 -7.45 -20.75 2.96
N ARG A 427 -6.51 -20.29 2.12
CA ARG A 427 -5.51 -21.17 1.51
C ARG A 427 -4.16 -21.06 2.19
N PHE A 428 -3.77 -19.86 2.61
CA PHE A 428 -2.42 -19.55 3.11
C PHE A 428 -2.44 -18.66 4.37
N PRO A 429 -3.10 -19.09 5.47
CA PRO A 429 -3.22 -18.29 6.69
C PRO A 429 -1.87 -17.94 7.31
N SER A 430 -0.85 -18.80 7.16
CA SER A 430 0.49 -18.59 7.68
C SER A 430 1.24 -17.43 7.01
N GLU A 431 0.77 -16.96 5.85
CA GLU A 431 1.32 -15.77 5.19
C GLU A 431 0.97 -14.47 5.92
N SER A 432 0.21 -14.52 7.03
CA SER A 432 0.00 -13.35 7.89
C SER A 432 1.31 -12.77 8.42
N PHE A 433 2.32 -13.60 8.66
CA PHE A 433 3.70 -13.23 8.97
C PHE A 433 4.66 -14.21 8.32
N ILE A 434 5.74 -13.72 7.70
CA ILE A 434 6.82 -14.55 7.14
C ILE A 434 8.16 -13.94 7.51
N TYR A 435 9.07 -14.78 7.98
CA TYR A 435 10.50 -14.56 7.96
C TYR A 435 11.08 -15.21 6.71
N TRP A 436 11.70 -14.40 5.88
CA TRP A 436 12.39 -14.78 4.65
C TRP A 436 13.88 -14.78 4.95
N GLU A 437 14.43 -15.95 5.29
CA GLU A 437 15.86 -16.16 5.49
C GLU A 437 16.53 -16.13 4.11
N ASN A 438 17.43 -15.19 3.89
CA ASN A 438 18.24 -15.12 2.71
C ASN A 438 19.36 -16.17 2.80
N THR A 439 19.45 -17.08 1.87
CA THR A 439 20.47 -18.13 1.85
C THR A 439 21.57 -17.87 0.83
N GLY A 440 21.68 -16.62 0.38
CA GLY A 440 22.56 -16.21 -0.71
C GLY A 440 21.99 -16.53 -2.09
N ASP A 441 22.64 -16.01 -3.13
CA ASP A 441 22.29 -16.22 -4.55
C ASP A 441 20.82 -15.93 -4.90
N GLY A 442 20.13 -15.10 -4.08
CA GLY A 442 18.74 -14.71 -4.29
C GLY A 442 17.71 -15.77 -3.93
N ASN A 443 18.08 -16.75 -3.13
CA ASN A 443 17.19 -17.77 -2.61
C ASN A 443 16.73 -17.39 -1.20
N PHE A 444 15.43 -17.67 -0.91
CA PHE A 444 14.84 -17.38 0.39
C PHE A 444 14.11 -18.61 0.93
N ASN A 445 14.47 -19.04 2.13
CA ASN A 445 13.66 -19.96 2.92
C ASN A 445 12.53 -19.16 3.60
N ARG A 446 11.39 -19.82 3.85
CA ARG A 446 10.21 -19.17 4.41
C ARG A 446 9.86 -19.79 5.74
N TYR A 447 9.78 -18.98 6.79
CA TYR A 447 9.40 -19.43 8.13
C TYR A 447 8.23 -18.61 8.67
N SER A 448 7.43 -19.25 9.50
CA SER A 448 6.36 -18.62 10.26
C SER A 448 6.20 -19.34 11.61
N PHE A 449 5.23 -18.95 12.40
CA PHE A 449 4.99 -19.53 13.72
C PHE A 449 3.50 -19.73 14.00
N ASN A 450 3.15 -20.58 14.94
CA ASN A 450 1.75 -20.94 15.23
C ASN A 450 0.88 -19.76 15.69
N GLY A 451 1.50 -18.68 16.22
CA GLY A 451 0.83 -17.44 16.59
C GLY A 451 0.57 -16.44 15.47
N ALA A 452 1.07 -16.69 14.25
CA ALA A 452 0.97 -15.76 13.12
C ALA A 452 -0.48 -15.35 12.77
N THR A 453 -1.45 -16.19 13.07
CA THR A 453 -2.88 -15.92 12.85
C THR A 453 -3.64 -15.44 14.10
N ALA A 454 -2.93 -15.05 15.16
CA ALA A 454 -3.58 -14.57 16.40
C ALA A 454 -4.15 -13.15 16.28
N GLY A 455 -3.84 -12.45 15.22
CA GLY A 455 -4.32 -11.10 14.93
C GLY A 455 -4.33 -10.79 13.43
N ARG A 456 -4.64 -9.55 13.12
CA ARG A 456 -4.55 -8.94 11.80
C ARG A 456 -3.48 -7.86 11.82
N TRP A 457 -2.35 -8.10 11.19
CA TRP A 457 -1.16 -7.30 11.35
C TRP A 457 -1.16 -6.08 10.43
N LEU A 458 -1.24 -4.88 11.03
CA LEU A 458 -1.26 -3.61 10.32
C LEU A 458 0.09 -2.92 10.31
N THR A 459 0.83 -3.02 11.42
CA THR A 459 2.08 -2.29 11.60
C THR A 459 3.16 -3.19 12.19
N MET A 460 4.41 -2.87 11.93
CA MET A 460 5.57 -3.65 12.39
C MET A 460 6.77 -2.71 12.55
N ASP A 461 7.66 -3.00 13.49
CA ASP A 461 8.98 -2.39 13.60
C ASP A 461 9.99 -3.39 14.12
N ALA A 462 11.29 -3.13 13.90
CA ALA A 462 12.38 -4.02 14.30
C ALA A 462 13.52 -3.23 14.94
N GLY A 463 14.22 -3.86 15.89
CA GLY A 463 15.36 -3.33 16.60
C GLY A 463 15.58 -4.05 17.93
N ASP A 464 16.63 -3.74 18.66
CA ASP A 464 16.96 -4.33 19.95
C ASP A 464 15.98 -3.85 21.04
N ILE A 465 15.02 -4.71 21.39
CA ILE A 465 13.95 -4.40 22.36
C ILE A 465 14.41 -4.72 23.79
N ASP A 466 15.13 -5.81 24.00
CA ASP A 466 15.47 -6.28 25.35
C ASP A 466 16.92 -5.99 25.75
N GLY A 467 17.73 -5.41 24.88
CA GLY A 467 19.08 -4.92 25.16
C GLY A 467 20.16 -5.99 25.10
N ASP A 468 19.94 -7.07 24.34
CA ASP A 468 20.93 -8.13 24.17
C ASP A 468 21.79 -7.99 22.90
N GLY A 469 21.44 -7.01 22.04
CA GLY A 469 22.21 -6.62 20.86
C GLY A 469 21.86 -7.41 19.61
N ASP A 470 20.79 -8.18 19.60
CA ASP A 470 20.22 -8.73 18.38
C ASP A 470 18.95 -7.98 17.94
N THR A 471 18.43 -8.29 16.76
CA THR A 471 17.30 -7.56 16.20
C THR A 471 16.00 -8.31 16.45
N ASP A 472 15.16 -7.75 17.30
CA ASP A 472 13.80 -8.20 17.60
C ASP A 472 12.79 -7.59 16.64
N VAL A 473 11.56 -8.13 16.69
CA VAL A 473 10.45 -7.62 15.87
C VAL A 473 9.20 -7.43 16.72
N VAL A 474 8.51 -6.31 16.56
CA VAL A 474 7.17 -6.10 17.12
C VAL A 474 6.16 -5.92 16.01
N ILE A 475 5.05 -6.69 16.06
CA ILE A 475 3.95 -6.63 15.09
C ILE A 475 2.66 -6.22 15.80
N GLY A 476 1.97 -5.21 15.27
CA GLY A 476 0.77 -4.61 15.86
C GLY A 476 -0.51 -5.06 15.16
N ASN A 477 -1.52 -5.38 15.98
CA ASN A 477 -2.81 -5.91 15.54
C ASN A 477 -3.88 -4.82 15.45
N ALA A 478 -4.55 -4.75 14.30
CA ALA A 478 -5.70 -3.85 14.11
C ALA A 478 -6.90 -4.61 13.51
N VAL A 479 -7.86 -4.95 14.36
CA VAL A 479 -9.06 -5.69 13.96
C VAL A 479 -10.19 -4.71 13.65
N PHE A 480 -10.20 -4.07 12.51
CA PHE A 480 -11.34 -3.30 12.02
C PHE A 480 -11.90 -3.88 10.72
N SER A 481 -13.14 -3.54 10.40
CA SER A 481 -14.00 -4.26 9.47
C SER A 481 -13.69 -3.96 8.00
N ALA A 482 -12.48 -4.18 7.53
CA ALA A 482 -12.21 -4.12 6.10
C ALA A 482 -11.80 -5.52 5.58
N GLY A 483 -12.33 -5.92 4.44
CA GLY A 483 -11.89 -7.10 3.69
C GLY A 483 -12.48 -8.45 4.13
N LEU A 484 -12.01 -9.50 3.47
CA LEU A 484 -12.53 -10.87 3.54
C LEU A 484 -11.97 -11.65 4.74
N ILE A 485 -12.41 -11.31 5.95
CA ILE A 485 -12.01 -12.05 7.16
C ILE A 485 -13.02 -13.18 7.43
N PRO A 486 -12.58 -14.45 7.52
CA PRO A 486 -13.45 -15.54 7.94
C PRO A 486 -14.09 -15.26 9.31
N LYS A 487 -15.40 -15.46 9.42
CA LYS A 487 -16.18 -15.18 10.65
C LYS A 487 -15.57 -15.83 11.90
N MET A 488 -15.19 -17.10 11.82
CA MET A 488 -14.58 -17.85 12.93
C MET A 488 -13.26 -17.22 13.41
N LEU A 489 -12.45 -16.70 12.48
CA LEU A 489 -11.16 -16.08 12.82
C LEU A 489 -11.39 -14.75 13.53
N ARG A 490 -12.35 -13.94 13.04
CA ARG A 490 -12.74 -12.69 13.68
C ARG A 490 -13.28 -12.92 15.10
N GLU A 491 -14.14 -13.92 15.28
CA GLU A 491 -14.68 -14.29 16.61
C GLU A 491 -13.56 -14.72 17.57
N LYS A 492 -12.58 -15.49 17.08
CA LYS A 492 -11.39 -15.88 17.87
C LYS A 492 -10.58 -14.66 18.32
N TRP A 493 -10.35 -13.69 17.44
CA TRP A 493 -9.61 -12.47 17.81
C TRP A 493 -10.34 -11.59 18.82
N LEU A 494 -11.68 -11.62 18.81
CA LEU A 494 -12.50 -10.90 19.79
C LEU A 494 -12.52 -11.59 21.16
N GLN A 495 -12.42 -12.93 21.20
CA GLN A 495 -12.37 -13.69 22.44
C GLN A 495 -11.01 -13.66 23.11
N HIS A 496 -9.95 -13.51 22.34
CA HIS A 496 -8.55 -13.46 22.79
C HIS A 496 -7.83 -12.27 22.17
N PRO A 497 -8.13 -11.04 22.62
CA PRO A 497 -7.59 -9.85 22.00
C PRO A 497 -6.10 -9.69 22.30
N VAL A 498 -5.31 -9.59 21.24
CA VAL A 498 -3.87 -9.37 21.27
C VAL A 498 -3.59 -8.02 20.64
N SER A 499 -2.96 -7.08 21.33
CA SER A 499 -2.57 -5.79 20.77
C SER A 499 -1.34 -5.90 19.88
N ALA A 500 -0.36 -6.71 20.29
CA ALA A 500 0.86 -6.94 19.54
C ALA A 500 1.46 -8.31 19.86
N ILE A 501 2.35 -8.77 18.98
CA ILE A 501 3.30 -9.85 19.28
C ILE A 501 4.70 -9.27 19.19
N VAL A 502 5.52 -9.56 20.19
CA VAL A 502 6.96 -9.32 20.16
C VAL A 502 7.64 -10.65 19.86
N LEU A 503 8.47 -10.67 18.84
CA LEU A 503 9.34 -11.78 18.46
C LEU A 503 10.74 -11.43 18.95
N LEU A 504 11.14 -11.97 20.10
CA LEU A 504 12.48 -11.80 20.65
C LEU A 504 13.42 -12.73 19.90
N ASN A 505 14.48 -12.21 19.35
CA ASN A 505 15.53 -12.98 18.69
C ASN A 505 16.29 -13.81 19.74
N ASN A 506 16.68 -15.04 19.38
CA ASN A 506 17.33 -15.96 20.30
C ASN A 506 18.82 -16.13 19.97
N LEU A 507 19.38 -15.34 19.07
CA LEU A 507 20.73 -15.52 18.58
C LEU A 507 21.75 -15.26 19.70
N VAL A 508 21.53 -14.21 20.47
CA VAL A 508 22.31 -13.89 21.67
C VAL A 508 21.48 -14.26 22.91
N LYS A 509 21.69 -15.45 23.42
CA LYS A 509 21.02 -15.86 24.68
C LYS A 509 21.73 -15.19 25.87
N LYS A 510 20.96 -14.49 26.68
CA LYS A 510 21.42 -13.99 28.00
C LYS A 510 21.78 -15.11 28.97
#